data_2165d4e501c67571bc946fee560a884f
#
_entry.id   2165d4e501c67571bc946fee560a884f
#
_cell.length_a   1.000
_cell.length_b   1.000
_cell.length_c   1.000
_cell.angle_alpha   90.00
_cell.angle_beta   90.00
_cell.angle_gamma   90.00
#
_symmetry.space_group_name_H-M   'P 1'
#
loop_
_entity.id
_entity.type
_entity.pdbx_description
1 polymer ?
#
loop_
_entity_poly.entity_id
_entity_poly.type
_entity_poly.pdbx_seq_one_letter_code
_entity_poly.pdbx_strand_id
1 'polypeptide(L)'
;MRDLKKKRLLARGWKLGNAAEFLGLTVQEELLVAVRLQLAQSLRRRRESKQLTQQQLAKAMGSSQSRVAKMEAGDPSVALDLLVRSLLALGVTPRALGKTIAGTKPTRAA
;
A
#
# COMPACT_ATOMS: atom_id res chain seq x y z
N MET A 1 1.54 -18.23 10.64
CA MET A 1 2.84 -18.69 10.12
C MET A 1 3.12 -18.19 8.72
N ARG A 2 2.17 -18.36 7.80
CA ARG A 2 2.30 -17.87 6.44
C ARG A 2 2.57 -16.37 6.36
N ASP A 3 1.82 -15.59 7.12
CA ASP A 3 1.92 -14.13 7.07
C ASP A 3 3.25 -13.64 7.61
N LEU A 4 3.77 -14.27 8.65
CA LEU A 4 5.06 -13.90 9.21
C LEU A 4 6.19 -14.21 8.25
N LYS A 5 6.14 -15.36 7.59
CA LYS A 5 7.13 -15.77 6.59
C LYS A 5 7.10 -14.83 5.39
N LYS A 6 5.91 -14.46 4.92
CA LYS A 6 5.69 -13.54 3.83
C LYS A 6 6.29 -12.17 4.13
N LYS A 7 5.99 -11.61 5.30
CA LYS A 7 6.55 -10.33 5.74
C LYS A 7 8.07 -10.36 5.81
N ARG A 8 8.61 -11.46 6.30
CA ARG A 8 10.06 -11.62 6.46
C ARG A 8 10.77 -11.62 5.10
N LEU A 9 10.21 -12.32 4.13
CA LEU A 9 10.78 -12.39 2.79
C LEU A 9 10.72 -11.05 2.08
N LEU A 10 9.59 -10.35 2.16
CA LEU A 10 9.43 -9.03 1.55
C LEU A 10 10.37 -8.01 2.21
N ALA A 11 10.55 -8.09 3.53
CA ALA A 11 11.44 -7.20 4.26
C ALA A 11 12.90 -7.40 3.89
N ARG A 12 13.27 -8.57 3.38
CA ARG A 12 14.64 -8.86 2.93
C ARG A 12 14.91 -8.42 1.50
N GLY A 13 13.99 -7.71 0.88
CA GLY A 13 14.17 -7.20 -0.47
C GLY A 13 13.86 -8.20 -1.57
N TRP A 14 13.12 -9.27 -1.27
CA TRP A 14 12.67 -10.20 -2.30
C TRP A 14 11.71 -9.48 -3.24
N LYS A 15 11.88 -9.74 -4.53
CA LYS A 15 10.92 -9.26 -5.52
C LYS A 15 9.57 -9.91 -5.26
N LEU A 16 8.51 -9.15 -5.43
CA LEU A 16 7.17 -9.65 -5.13
C LEU A 16 6.84 -10.95 -5.86
N GLY A 17 7.20 -11.08 -7.15
CA GLY A 17 6.97 -12.29 -7.91
C GLY A 17 7.67 -13.51 -7.34
N ASN A 18 8.94 -13.34 -6.92
CA ASN A 18 9.71 -14.43 -6.32
C ASN A 18 9.12 -14.84 -4.98
N ALA A 19 8.75 -13.85 -4.17
CA ALA A 19 8.12 -14.12 -2.88
C ALA A 19 6.79 -14.83 -3.05
N ALA A 20 5.98 -14.40 -4.04
CA ALA A 20 4.69 -15.00 -4.31
C ALA A 20 4.82 -16.47 -4.68
N GLU A 21 5.74 -16.80 -5.58
CA GLU A 21 5.98 -18.19 -5.98
C GLU A 21 6.44 -19.04 -4.80
N PHE A 22 7.38 -18.55 -4.03
CA PHE A 22 7.91 -19.25 -2.88
C PHE A 22 6.84 -19.51 -1.83
N LEU A 23 5.95 -18.55 -1.61
CA LEU A 23 4.89 -18.64 -0.59
C LEU A 23 3.61 -19.28 -1.09
N GLY A 24 3.53 -19.60 -2.37
CA GLY A 24 2.33 -20.19 -2.95
C GLY A 24 1.15 -19.22 -3.00
N LEU A 25 1.41 -17.93 -3.18
CA LEU A 25 0.35 -16.94 -3.30
C LEU A 25 -0.44 -17.13 -4.58
N THR A 26 -1.74 -16.93 -4.52
CA THR A 26 -2.58 -16.91 -5.72
C THR A 26 -2.30 -15.63 -6.52
N VAL A 27 -2.71 -15.62 -7.79
CA VAL A 27 -2.60 -14.42 -8.62
C VAL A 27 -3.37 -13.26 -8.00
N GLN A 28 -4.54 -13.54 -7.44
CA GLN A 28 -5.37 -12.52 -6.80
C GLN A 28 -4.70 -11.93 -5.56
N GLU A 29 -4.08 -12.77 -4.74
CA GLU A 29 -3.35 -12.30 -3.55
C GLU A 29 -2.16 -11.44 -3.95
N GLU A 30 -1.44 -11.85 -4.97
CA GLU A 30 -0.29 -11.11 -5.51
C GLU A 30 -0.73 -9.74 -6.03
N LEU A 31 -1.82 -9.69 -6.78
CA LEU A 31 -2.36 -8.43 -7.30
C LEU A 31 -2.83 -7.52 -6.16
N LEU A 32 -3.44 -8.08 -5.12
CA LEU A 32 -3.88 -7.29 -3.97
C LEU A 32 -2.69 -6.62 -3.28
N VAL A 33 -1.60 -7.37 -3.09
CA VAL A 33 -0.37 -6.81 -2.51
C VAL A 33 0.17 -5.68 -3.39
N ALA A 34 0.19 -5.88 -4.70
CA ALA A 34 0.68 -4.88 -5.64
C ALA A 34 -0.18 -3.63 -5.64
N VAL A 35 -1.51 -3.76 -5.61
CA VAL A 35 -2.44 -2.63 -5.53
C VAL A 35 -2.21 -1.85 -4.23
N ARG A 36 -2.08 -2.57 -3.11
CA ARG A 36 -1.84 -1.92 -1.82
C ARG A 36 -0.56 -1.10 -1.83
N LEU A 37 0.52 -1.63 -2.39
CA LEU A 37 1.79 -0.92 -2.48
C LEU A 37 1.68 0.33 -3.36
N GLN A 38 0.96 0.24 -4.48
CA GLN A 38 0.75 1.39 -5.36
C GLN A 38 0.00 2.51 -4.64
N LEU A 39 -1.05 2.14 -3.92
CA LEU A 39 -1.84 3.13 -3.16
C LEU A 39 -1.03 3.72 -2.01
N ALA A 40 -0.22 2.90 -1.34
CA ALA A 40 0.64 3.36 -0.25
C ALA A 40 1.67 4.38 -0.74
N GLN A 41 2.30 4.12 -1.87
CA GLN A 41 3.25 5.05 -2.48
C GLN A 41 2.56 6.34 -2.93
N SER A 42 1.36 6.22 -3.48
CA SER A 42 0.57 7.39 -3.87
C SER A 42 0.22 8.25 -2.66
N LEU A 43 -0.14 7.63 -1.54
CA LEU A 43 -0.43 8.35 -0.31
C LEU A 43 0.77 9.15 0.17
N ARG A 44 1.94 8.52 0.21
CA ARG A 44 3.17 9.18 0.62
C ARG A 44 3.50 10.35 -0.30
N ARG A 45 3.47 10.14 -1.61
CA ARG A 45 3.76 11.20 -2.58
C ARG A 45 2.79 12.37 -2.42
N ARG A 46 1.50 12.07 -2.26
CA ARG A 46 0.48 13.11 -2.10
C ARG A 46 0.69 13.90 -0.80
N ARG A 47 0.98 13.19 0.28
CA ARG A 47 1.28 13.83 1.57
C ARG A 47 2.48 14.76 1.44
N GLU A 48 3.57 14.26 0.88
CA GLU A 48 4.80 15.03 0.71
C GLU A 48 4.60 16.24 -0.21
N SER A 49 3.81 16.09 -1.28
CA SER A 49 3.51 17.19 -2.17
C SER A 49 2.73 18.32 -1.50
N LYS A 50 1.98 18.00 -0.46
CA LYS A 50 1.26 18.98 0.35
C LYS A 50 2.08 19.46 1.55
N GLN A 51 3.33 19.03 1.65
CA GLN A 51 4.25 19.41 2.72
C GLN A 51 3.72 19.06 4.10
N LEU A 52 3.01 17.95 4.20
CA LEU A 52 2.49 17.43 5.46
C LEU A 52 3.40 16.36 6.03
N THR A 53 3.56 16.38 7.38
CA THR A 53 4.21 15.27 8.08
C THR A 53 3.21 14.14 8.28
N GLN A 54 3.71 12.95 8.62
CA GLN A 54 2.84 11.83 8.98
C GLN A 54 1.96 12.18 10.19
N GLN A 55 2.50 12.93 11.15
CA GLN A 55 1.73 13.36 12.33
C GLN A 55 0.59 14.30 11.93
N GLN A 56 0.87 15.23 11.03
CA GLN A 56 -0.16 16.17 10.57
C GLN A 56 -1.28 15.44 9.82
N LEU A 57 -0.93 14.49 8.96
CA LEU A 57 -1.94 13.69 8.28
C LEU A 57 -2.74 12.86 9.28
N ALA A 58 -2.06 12.24 10.24
CA ALA A 58 -2.72 11.45 11.28
C ALA A 58 -3.74 12.28 12.04
N LYS A 59 -3.37 13.49 12.44
CA LYS A 59 -4.27 14.39 13.15
C LYS A 59 -5.49 14.73 12.28
N ALA A 60 -5.28 15.04 11.03
CA ALA A 60 -6.38 15.37 10.10
C ALA A 60 -7.33 14.19 9.90
N MET A 61 -6.82 12.98 9.99
CA MET A 61 -7.63 11.76 9.80
C MET A 61 -8.20 11.20 11.11
N GLY A 62 -7.91 11.83 12.25
CA GLY A 62 -8.31 11.28 13.54
C GLY A 62 -7.62 9.95 13.84
N SER A 63 -6.38 9.81 13.40
CA SER A 63 -5.61 8.56 13.52
C SER A 63 -4.29 8.81 14.23
N SER A 64 -3.39 7.83 14.23
CA SER A 64 -2.07 7.95 14.85
C SER A 64 -0.99 8.00 13.78
N GLN A 65 0.14 8.63 14.12
CA GLN A 65 1.30 8.67 13.24
C GLN A 65 1.78 7.25 12.91
N SER A 66 1.74 6.36 13.88
CA SER A 66 2.10 4.95 13.69
C SER A 66 1.24 4.28 12.62
N ARG A 67 -0.06 4.57 12.61
CA ARG A 67 -0.98 4.02 11.60
C ARG A 67 -0.69 4.60 10.22
N VAL A 68 -0.41 5.90 10.14
CA VAL A 68 -0.05 6.52 8.86
C VAL A 68 1.25 5.90 8.32
N ALA A 69 2.23 5.68 9.19
CA ALA A 69 3.49 5.03 8.79
C ALA A 69 3.23 3.64 8.20
N LYS A 70 2.34 2.87 8.84
CA LYS A 70 1.95 1.54 8.34
C LYS A 70 1.25 1.61 7.00
N MET A 71 0.35 2.59 6.83
CA MET A 71 -0.34 2.80 5.55
C MET A 71 0.67 3.05 4.43
N GLU A 72 1.62 3.93 4.66
CA GLU A 72 2.63 4.31 3.67
C GLU A 72 3.63 3.19 3.40
N ALA A 73 3.79 2.28 4.34
CA ALA A 73 4.64 1.11 4.17
C ALA A 73 3.93 -0.05 3.44
N GLY A 74 2.64 0.09 3.17
CA GLY A 74 1.86 -0.98 2.54
C GLY A 74 1.61 -2.15 3.47
N ASP A 75 1.58 -1.91 4.78
CA ASP A 75 1.39 -2.97 5.78
C ASP A 75 0.01 -3.60 5.60
N PRO A 76 -0.06 -4.93 5.42
CA PRO A 76 -1.33 -5.62 5.19
C PRO A 76 -2.27 -5.62 6.41
N SER A 77 -1.78 -5.25 7.59
CA SER A 77 -2.63 -5.12 8.77
C SER A 77 -3.56 -3.91 8.71
N VAL A 78 -3.28 -2.97 7.82
CA VAL A 78 -4.11 -1.77 7.65
C VAL A 78 -5.18 -2.08 6.60
N ALA A 79 -6.44 -1.75 6.92
CA ALA A 79 -7.54 -1.98 5.99
C ALA A 79 -7.37 -1.12 4.74
N LEU A 80 -7.68 -1.72 3.59
CA LEU A 80 -7.54 -1.05 2.30
C LEU A 80 -8.44 0.19 2.21
N ASP A 81 -9.63 0.13 2.79
CA ASP A 81 -10.57 1.26 2.78
C ASP A 81 -10.00 2.47 3.53
N LEU A 82 -9.25 2.24 4.60
CA LEU A 82 -8.61 3.35 5.32
C LEU A 82 -7.57 4.04 4.43
N LEU A 83 -6.82 3.26 3.68
CA LEU A 83 -5.83 3.80 2.73
C LEU A 83 -6.53 4.64 1.65
N VAL A 84 -7.62 4.14 1.10
CA VAL A 84 -8.42 4.87 0.11
C VAL A 84 -9.02 6.14 0.71
N ARG A 85 -9.57 6.05 1.92
CA ARG A 85 -10.15 7.21 2.61
C ARG A 85 -9.11 8.29 2.84
N SER A 86 -7.89 7.91 3.20
CA SER A 86 -6.79 8.85 3.41
C SER A 86 -6.43 9.57 2.11
N LEU A 87 -6.38 8.85 1.01
CA LEU A 87 -6.13 9.44 -0.31
C LEU A 87 -7.21 10.42 -0.70
N LEU A 88 -8.47 10.07 -0.49
CA LEU A 88 -9.59 10.97 -0.78
C LEU A 88 -9.51 12.22 0.09
N ALA A 89 -9.14 12.07 1.36
CA ALA A 89 -8.99 13.21 2.28
C ALA A 89 -7.89 14.17 1.82
N LEU A 90 -6.86 13.67 1.14
CA LEU A 90 -5.80 14.49 0.56
C LEU A 90 -6.16 15.07 -0.82
N GLY A 91 -7.39 14.89 -1.26
CA GLY A 91 -7.86 15.47 -2.51
C GLY A 91 -7.62 14.62 -3.75
N VAL A 92 -7.21 13.37 -3.58
CA VAL A 92 -7.10 12.44 -4.71
C VAL A 92 -8.51 12.09 -5.17
N THR A 93 -8.78 12.26 -6.45
CA THR A 93 -10.11 11.99 -7.00
C THR A 93 -10.31 10.50 -7.26
N PRO A 94 -11.57 10.04 -7.33
CA PRO A 94 -11.83 8.65 -7.75
C PRO A 94 -11.20 8.31 -9.10
N ARG A 95 -11.15 9.25 -10.02
CA ARG A 95 -10.50 9.05 -11.32
C ARG A 95 -9.01 8.81 -11.16
N ALA A 96 -8.35 9.61 -10.31
CA ALA A 96 -6.92 9.44 -10.04
C ALA A 96 -6.65 8.13 -9.33
N LEU A 97 -7.52 7.73 -8.39
CA LEU A 97 -7.44 6.40 -7.75
C LEU A 97 -7.52 5.29 -8.78
N GLY A 98 -8.48 5.40 -9.69
CA GLY A 98 -8.63 4.42 -10.78
C GLY A 98 -7.38 4.31 -11.62
N LYS A 99 -6.74 5.43 -11.96
CA LYS A 99 -5.49 5.43 -12.71
C LYS A 99 -4.36 4.74 -11.95
N THR A 100 -4.26 5.01 -10.66
CA THR A 100 -3.24 4.38 -9.82
C THR A 100 -3.43 2.86 -9.79
N ILE A 101 -4.65 2.42 -9.59
CA ILE A 101 -4.98 0.99 -9.57
C ILE A 101 -4.74 0.37 -10.95
N ALA A 102 -5.18 1.06 -12.00
CA ALA A 102 -5.00 0.58 -13.38
C ALA A 102 -3.53 0.45 -13.76
N GLY A 103 -2.66 1.24 -13.15
CA GLY A 103 -1.22 1.14 -13.36
C GLY A 103 -0.55 -0.02 -12.66
N THR A 104 -1.28 -0.76 -11.83
CA THR A 104 -0.75 -1.93 -11.15
C THR A 104 -0.52 -3.04 -12.16
N LYS A 105 0.69 -3.61 -12.14
CA LYS A 105 1.05 -4.70 -13.06
C LYS A 105 1.26 -5.98 -12.29
N PRO A 106 0.84 -7.13 -12.86
CA PRO A 106 1.19 -8.41 -12.28
C PRO A 106 2.71 -8.55 -12.22
N THR A 107 3.22 -9.08 -11.13
CA THR A 107 4.65 -9.30 -10.96
C THR A 107 5.10 -10.59 -11.64
N ARG A 108 4.17 -11.49 -11.91
CA ARG A 108 4.46 -12.71 -12.68
C ARG A 108 4.32 -12.43 -14.15
N ALA A 109 5.24 -13.00 -14.94
CA ALA A 109 5.11 -12.95 -16.38
C ALA A 109 3.84 -13.66 -16.80
N ALA A 110 3.11 -13.05 -17.71
CA ALA A 110 1.90 -13.63 -18.25
C ALA A 110 2.24 -14.84 -19.13
#